data_1b11bfc33ff472140c8cd13db6922446
#
_entry.id   1b11bfc33ff472140c8cd13db6922446
#
_cell.length_a   1.000
_cell.length_b   1.000
_cell.length_c   1.000
_cell.angle_alpha   90.00
_cell.angle_beta   90.00
_cell.angle_gamma   90.00
#
_symmetry.space_group_name_H-M   'P 1'
#
loop_
_entity.id
_entity.type
_entity.pdbx_description
1 polymer ?
#
loop_
_entity_poly.entity_id
_entity_poly.type
_entity_poly.pdbx_seq_one_letter_code
_entity_poly.pdbx_strand_id
1 'polypeptide(L)'
;MVSKKHWAPTASVEVGEVRQSETGAWVVSGRLAPNGTCPECGTPSRQRHGWRCRRIEDFPAQGQAVWIELRVCRWRCLNSDCRRRTFSDREGAVATPYARRTSRQAQLLGHVAHAAGGTPAERLLRRLGIRVSDDTILRQLLRAAQVVPPRARIIGIDDWSWRKSQNYGTIIIDLERRAVIDVLEDRDVVTCTDWLRRHPEVEVISRDRCGLYAQAARKGAPQAEQVADRFHIVQNLRMA
;
A
#
# COMPACT_ATOMS: atom_id res chain seq x y z
N MET A 1 22.08 -0.04 30.43
CA MET A 1 20.61 0.02 30.54
C MET A 1 20.06 0.62 29.25
N VAL A 2 19.35 -0.17 28.42
CA VAL A 2 18.73 0.38 27.20
C VAL A 2 17.61 1.33 27.61
N SER A 3 17.66 2.57 27.13
CA SER A 3 16.63 3.57 27.44
C SER A 3 15.24 3.07 26.99
N LYS A 4 14.25 3.12 27.86
CA LYS A 4 12.86 2.74 27.54
C LYS A 4 12.31 3.43 26.29
N LYS A 5 12.84 4.61 25.95
CA LYS A 5 12.45 5.38 24.75
C LYS A 5 12.69 4.63 23.44
N HIS A 6 13.66 3.71 23.35
CA HIS A 6 13.92 2.92 22.15
C HIS A 6 12.80 1.92 21.81
N TRP A 7 11.92 1.63 22.74
CA TRP A 7 10.76 0.77 22.54
C TRP A 7 9.54 1.51 22.00
N ALA A 8 9.59 2.83 21.98
CA ALA A 8 8.47 3.63 21.44
C ALA A 8 8.38 3.45 19.92
N PRO A 9 7.20 3.19 19.36
CA PRO A 9 7.02 3.13 17.90
C PRO A 9 7.20 4.49 17.24
N THR A 10 6.91 5.57 17.96
CA THR A 10 7.10 6.97 17.56
C THR A 10 7.37 7.83 18.79
N ALA A 11 7.83 9.06 18.57
CA ALA A 11 8.07 10.03 19.68
C ALA A 11 6.79 10.45 20.42
N SER A 12 5.60 10.23 19.83
CA SER A 12 4.30 10.55 20.46
C SER A 12 3.85 9.52 21.49
N VAL A 13 4.57 8.41 21.65
CA VAL A 13 4.27 7.36 22.62
C VAL A 13 5.23 7.42 23.78
N GLU A 14 4.69 7.74 24.95
CA GLU A 14 5.41 7.66 26.23
C GLU A 14 5.44 6.20 26.71
N VAL A 15 6.63 5.61 26.82
CA VAL A 15 6.81 4.23 27.29
C VAL A 15 6.94 4.20 28.80
N GLY A 16 6.02 3.49 29.45
CA GLY A 16 6.02 3.29 30.90
C GLY A 16 6.88 2.09 31.33
N GLU A 17 6.47 0.90 30.95
CA GLU A 17 7.09 -0.36 31.37
C GLU A 17 7.40 -1.24 30.15
N VAL A 18 8.48 -1.98 30.24
CA VAL A 18 8.84 -3.06 29.28
C VAL A 18 9.09 -4.32 30.08
N ARG A 19 8.34 -5.37 29.78
CA ARG A 19 8.41 -6.65 30.48
C ARG A 19 8.32 -7.82 29.49
N GLN A 20 8.80 -8.98 29.88
CA GLN A 20 8.51 -10.23 29.17
C GLN A 20 7.25 -10.89 29.73
N SER A 21 6.44 -11.46 28.84
CA SER A 21 5.34 -12.33 29.23
C SER A 21 5.83 -13.73 29.56
N GLU A 22 4.98 -14.56 30.14
CA GLU A 22 5.26 -15.98 30.40
C GLU A 22 5.62 -16.76 29.12
N THR A 23 5.14 -16.32 27.97
CA THR A 23 5.46 -16.90 26.64
C THR A 23 6.74 -16.35 26.02
N GLY A 24 7.50 -15.52 26.74
CA GLY A 24 8.73 -14.90 26.26
C GLY A 24 8.55 -13.66 25.37
N ALA A 25 7.31 -13.31 25.00
CA ALA A 25 7.04 -12.11 24.19
C ALA A 25 7.28 -10.83 25.00
N TRP A 26 7.81 -9.80 24.35
CA TRP A 26 7.93 -8.48 24.96
C TRP A 26 6.59 -7.75 24.99
N VAL A 27 6.27 -7.17 26.14
CA VAL A 27 5.08 -6.33 26.33
C VAL A 27 5.55 -4.95 26.76
N VAL A 28 5.21 -3.97 25.94
CA VAL A 28 5.55 -2.55 26.12
C VAL A 28 4.29 -1.79 26.49
N SER A 29 4.20 -1.32 27.71
CA SER A 29 3.12 -0.41 28.13
C SER A 29 3.43 0.99 27.64
N GLY A 30 2.56 1.53 26.79
CA GLY A 30 2.71 2.86 26.22
C GLY A 30 1.45 3.72 26.39
N ARG A 31 1.65 5.02 26.44
CA ARG A 31 0.56 6.00 26.46
C ARG A 31 0.72 6.97 25.30
N LEU A 32 -0.37 7.18 24.56
CA LEU A 32 -0.41 8.22 23.53
C LEU A 32 -0.62 9.59 24.19
N ALA A 33 0.12 10.59 23.74
CA ALA A 33 -0.10 11.97 24.16
C ALA A 33 -1.54 12.41 23.86
N PRO A 34 -2.27 12.98 24.84
CA PRO A 34 -3.65 13.39 24.62
C PRO A 34 -3.72 14.55 23.62
N ASN A 35 -4.57 14.42 22.61
CA ASN A 35 -4.82 15.47 21.61
C ASN A 35 -6.22 16.10 21.79
N GLY A 36 -7.24 15.28 22.04
CA GLY A 36 -8.60 15.74 22.29
C GLY A 36 -9.31 16.39 21.11
N THR A 37 -8.84 16.22 19.87
CA THR A 37 -9.48 16.79 18.68
C THR A 37 -10.41 15.76 18.02
N CYS A 38 -11.68 16.14 17.81
CA CYS A 38 -12.65 15.26 17.17
C CYS A 38 -12.25 14.98 15.71
N PRO A 39 -12.08 13.71 15.30
CA PRO A 39 -11.63 13.38 13.95
C PRO A 39 -12.70 13.57 12.86
N GLU A 40 -13.91 13.95 13.21
CA GLU A 40 -15.01 14.16 12.28
C GLU A 40 -15.31 15.64 12.04
N CYS A 41 -15.39 16.44 13.11
CA CYS A 41 -15.72 17.85 13.00
C CYS A 41 -14.57 18.80 13.38
N GLY A 42 -13.40 18.27 13.77
CA GLY A 42 -12.23 19.09 14.17
C GLY A 42 -12.37 19.81 15.51
N THR A 43 -13.53 19.77 16.18
CA THR A 43 -13.76 20.48 17.43
C THR A 43 -12.87 19.93 18.55
N PRO A 44 -12.08 20.77 19.24
CA PRO A 44 -11.30 20.35 20.39
C PRO A 44 -12.22 20.06 21.58
N SER A 45 -11.88 19.01 22.34
CA SER A 45 -12.60 18.64 23.56
C SER A 45 -11.66 18.57 24.75
N ARG A 46 -12.11 19.14 25.86
CA ARG A 46 -11.47 19.01 27.19
C ARG A 46 -12.24 18.02 28.09
N GLN A 47 -13.38 17.48 27.61
CA GLN A 47 -14.21 16.58 28.38
C GLN A 47 -13.76 15.14 28.17
N ARG A 48 -12.93 14.65 29.09
CA ARG A 48 -12.46 13.26 29.08
C ARG A 48 -13.62 12.32 29.40
N HIS A 49 -13.80 11.29 28.58
CA HIS A 49 -14.80 10.22 28.79
C HIS A 49 -14.19 8.98 29.45
N GLY A 50 -12.86 8.78 29.35
CA GLY A 50 -12.18 7.63 29.93
C GLY A 50 -10.91 7.28 29.17
N TRP A 51 -10.47 6.04 29.32
CA TRP A 51 -9.30 5.47 28.67
C TRP A 51 -9.66 4.18 27.95
N ARG A 52 -8.93 3.88 26.90
CA ARG A 52 -8.99 2.61 26.19
C ARG A 52 -7.59 2.08 26.01
N CYS A 53 -7.38 0.79 26.26
CA CYS A 53 -6.17 0.10 25.91
C CYS A 53 -6.32 -0.60 24.57
N ARG A 54 -5.31 -0.50 23.70
CA ARG A 54 -5.20 -1.23 22.44
C ARG A 54 -3.94 -2.08 22.50
N ARG A 55 -4.06 -3.35 22.16
CA ARG A 55 -2.91 -4.22 21.98
C ARG A 55 -2.58 -4.31 20.49
N ILE A 56 -1.38 -3.87 20.12
CA ILE A 56 -0.89 -3.84 18.73
C ILE A 56 0.48 -4.50 18.67
N GLU A 57 0.71 -5.27 17.61
CA GLU A 57 1.97 -5.94 17.34
C GLU A 57 2.97 -4.96 16.72
N ASP A 58 4.24 -5.06 17.12
CA ASP A 58 5.34 -4.27 16.58
C ASP A 58 6.47 -5.19 16.06
N PHE A 59 7.58 -4.62 15.62
CA PHE A 59 8.73 -5.40 15.20
C PHE A 59 9.20 -6.33 16.30
N PRO A 60 9.52 -7.59 15.97
CA PRO A 60 10.11 -8.49 16.93
C PRO A 60 11.46 -7.97 17.44
N ALA A 61 11.75 -8.22 18.68
CA ALA A 61 13.02 -7.88 19.32
C ALA A 61 13.64 -9.13 19.93
N GLN A 62 14.93 -9.34 19.69
CA GLN A 62 15.67 -10.52 20.21
C GLN A 62 14.98 -11.85 19.83
N GLY A 63 14.44 -11.95 18.61
CA GLY A 63 13.72 -13.15 18.14
C GLY A 63 12.34 -13.37 18.74
N GLN A 64 11.85 -12.47 19.60
CA GLN A 64 10.55 -12.57 20.28
C GLN A 64 9.57 -11.53 19.75
N ALA A 65 8.26 -11.89 19.73
CA ALA A 65 7.20 -10.97 19.39
C ALA A 65 7.15 -9.78 20.37
N VAL A 66 6.82 -8.59 19.86
CA VAL A 66 6.63 -7.37 20.65
C VAL A 66 5.20 -6.92 20.57
N TRP A 67 4.55 -6.76 21.71
CA TRP A 67 3.22 -6.23 21.85
C TRP A 67 3.25 -4.87 22.56
N ILE A 68 2.60 -3.88 21.95
CA ILE A 68 2.41 -2.57 22.57
C ILE A 68 1.00 -2.51 23.15
N GLU A 69 0.90 -2.36 24.46
CA GLU A 69 -0.33 -2.06 25.18
C GLU A 69 -0.49 -0.54 25.23
N LEU A 70 -1.08 0.01 24.16
CA LEU A 70 -1.21 1.44 23.97
C LEU A 70 -2.46 1.99 24.67
N ARG A 71 -2.26 2.78 25.71
CA ARG A 71 -3.31 3.50 26.40
C ARG A 71 -3.62 4.81 25.68
N VAL A 72 -4.87 4.97 25.22
CA VAL A 72 -5.36 6.15 24.50
C VAL A 72 -6.50 6.80 25.27
N CYS A 73 -6.55 8.14 25.28
CA CYS A 73 -7.63 8.85 25.90
C CYS A 73 -8.89 8.80 25.03
N ARG A 74 -10.05 8.72 25.69
CA ARG A 74 -11.36 8.82 25.05
C ARG A 74 -12.04 10.12 25.51
N TRP A 75 -12.65 10.81 24.55
CA TRP A 75 -13.24 12.14 24.72
C TRP A 75 -14.72 12.15 24.34
N ARG A 76 -15.46 13.14 24.85
CA ARG A 76 -16.79 13.48 24.32
C ARG A 76 -16.67 14.59 23.30
N CYS A 77 -17.35 14.48 22.17
CA CYS A 77 -17.46 15.61 21.23
C CYS A 77 -18.37 16.69 21.82
N LEU A 78 -17.90 17.93 21.81
CA LEU A 78 -18.66 19.06 22.35
C LEU A 78 -19.52 19.75 21.29
N ASN A 79 -19.40 19.38 20.01
CA ASN A 79 -20.25 19.89 18.95
C ASN A 79 -21.57 19.08 18.93
N SER A 80 -22.69 19.76 19.20
CA SER A 80 -24.05 19.19 19.20
C SER A 80 -24.44 18.62 17.82
N ASP A 81 -23.96 19.23 16.73
CA ASP A 81 -24.33 18.87 15.36
C ASP A 81 -23.45 17.74 14.80
N CYS A 82 -22.42 17.34 15.53
CA CYS A 82 -21.56 16.25 15.14
C CYS A 82 -22.23 14.90 15.40
N ARG A 83 -22.22 14.02 14.38
CA ARG A 83 -22.73 12.66 14.50
C ARG A 83 -21.96 11.81 15.53
N ARG A 84 -20.70 12.18 15.77
CA ARG A 84 -19.82 11.47 16.69
C ARG A 84 -19.94 12.02 18.09
N ARG A 85 -20.50 11.25 18.98
CA ARG A 85 -20.67 11.64 20.41
C ARG A 85 -19.41 11.41 21.25
N THR A 86 -18.62 10.39 20.90
CA THR A 86 -17.35 10.09 21.58
C THR A 86 -16.29 9.67 20.58
N PHE A 87 -15.01 9.97 20.87
CA PHE A 87 -13.88 9.58 20.06
C PHE A 87 -12.67 9.26 20.94
N SER A 88 -11.70 8.53 20.40
CA SER A 88 -10.41 8.30 21.04
C SER A 88 -9.32 9.01 20.27
N ASP A 89 -8.27 9.42 20.96
CA ASP A 89 -7.07 9.93 20.31
C ASP A 89 -6.55 8.94 19.27
N ARG A 90 -6.02 9.49 18.20
CA ARG A 90 -5.48 8.73 17.08
C ARG A 90 -4.15 9.32 16.67
N GLU A 91 -3.22 8.44 16.40
CA GLU A 91 -1.92 8.80 15.85
C GLU A 91 -1.62 7.82 14.72
N GLY A 92 -1.80 8.27 13.48
CA GLY A 92 -1.64 7.44 12.29
C GLY A 92 -0.22 6.90 12.13
N ALA A 93 0.77 7.66 12.60
CA ALA A 93 2.16 7.22 12.61
C ALA A 93 2.39 6.01 13.53
N VAL A 94 1.59 5.87 14.60
CA VAL A 94 1.64 4.71 15.49
C VAL A 94 0.86 3.55 14.92
N ALA A 95 -0.44 3.76 14.67
CA ALA A 95 -1.33 2.74 14.12
C ALA A 95 -2.63 3.35 13.59
N THR A 96 -3.09 2.93 12.42
CA THR A 96 -4.40 3.31 11.89
C THR A 96 -5.55 2.78 12.78
N PRO A 97 -6.76 3.34 12.67
CA PRO A 97 -7.92 2.81 13.38
C PRO A 97 -8.11 1.31 13.12
N TYR A 98 -8.38 0.56 14.19
CA TYR A 98 -8.58 -0.91 14.16
C TYR A 98 -7.37 -1.75 13.71
N ALA A 99 -6.22 -1.13 13.42
CA ALA A 99 -5.02 -1.88 13.08
C ALA A 99 -4.57 -2.78 14.24
N ARG A 100 -4.13 -3.99 13.90
CA ARG A 100 -3.54 -4.96 14.83
C ARG A 100 -2.02 -4.86 14.91
N ARG A 101 -1.42 -4.04 14.02
CA ARG A 101 0.02 -3.82 13.88
C ARG A 101 0.33 -2.33 13.89
N THR A 102 1.55 -2.00 14.28
CA THR A 102 2.05 -0.63 14.14
C THR A 102 2.16 -0.26 12.67
N SER A 103 2.05 1.04 12.37
CA SER A 103 2.17 1.55 10.99
C SER A 103 3.53 1.19 10.38
N ARG A 104 4.62 1.24 11.16
CA ARG A 104 5.96 0.88 10.70
C ARG A 104 6.07 -0.61 10.34
N GLN A 105 5.45 -1.52 11.12
CA GLN A 105 5.42 -2.94 10.79
C GLN A 105 4.55 -3.20 9.54
N ALA A 106 3.40 -2.52 9.41
CA ALA A 106 2.54 -2.62 8.24
C ALA A 106 3.23 -2.14 6.95
N GLN A 107 4.06 -1.09 7.03
CA GLN A 107 4.88 -0.62 5.92
C GLN A 107 5.92 -1.66 5.49
N LEU A 108 6.63 -2.28 6.43
CA LEU A 108 7.55 -3.38 6.11
C LEU A 108 6.84 -4.53 5.38
N LEU A 109 5.65 -4.93 5.88
CA LEU A 109 4.85 -5.96 5.21
C LEU A 109 4.53 -5.58 3.76
N GLY A 110 4.19 -4.32 3.52
CA GLY A 110 3.96 -3.80 2.17
C GLY A 110 5.20 -3.88 1.28
N HIS A 111 6.36 -3.47 1.77
CA HIS A 111 7.62 -3.55 1.01
C HIS A 111 8.03 -5.00 0.69
N VAL A 112 7.94 -5.91 1.68
CA VAL A 112 8.25 -7.32 1.48
C VAL A 112 7.25 -7.98 0.53
N ALA A 113 5.96 -7.62 0.63
CA ALA A 113 4.92 -8.08 -0.28
C ALA A 113 5.18 -7.65 -1.73
N HIS A 114 5.59 -6.39 -1.92
CA HIS A 114 5.93 -5.87 -3.24
C HIS A 114 7.15 -6.57 -3.85
N ALA A 115 8.16 -6.86 -3.03
CA ALA A 115 9.39 -7.48 -3.50
C ALA A 115 9.27 -8.99 -3.77
N ALA A 116 8.45 -9.72 -2.98
CA ALA A 116 8.44 -11.18 -2.96
C ALA A 116 7.05 -11.82 -3.21
N GLY A 117 5.97 -11.04 -3.28
CA GLY A 117 4.60 -11.56 -3.37
C GLY A 117 4.09 -12.17 -2.06
N GLY A 118 3.03 -12.99 -2.10
CA GLY A 118 2.35 -13.52 -0.92
C GLY A 118 3.14 -14.59 -0.17
N THR A 119 3.17 -15.80 -0.69
CA THR A 119 3.75 -16.98 0.00
C THR A 119 5.25 -16.87 0.26
N PRO A 120 6.12 -16.38 -0.66
CA PRO A 120 7.53 -16.16 -0.35
C PRO A 120 7.74 -15.10 0.73
N ALA A 121 6.94 -14.03 0.73
CA ALA A 121 6.96 -12.99 1.76
C ALA A 121 6.58 -13.57 3.14
N GLU A 122 5.55 -14.41 3.22
CA GLU A 122 5.17 -15.10 4.47
C GLU A 122 6.34 -15.91 5.04
N ARG A 123 7.01 -16.71 4.19
CA ARG A 123 8.16 -17.54 4.63
C ARG A 123 9.31 -16.68 5.14
N LEU A 124 9.61 -15.57 4.47
CA LEU A 124 10.65 -14.64 4.89
C LEU A 124 10.31 -13.97 6.23
N LEU A 125 9.10 -13.42 6.35
CA LEU A 125 8.62 -12.73 7.54
C LEU A 125 8.56 -13.68 8.76
N ARG A 126 8.17 -14.94 8.55
CA ARG A 126 8.20 -15.97 9.60
C ARG A 126 9.61 -16.21 10.15
N ARG A 127 10.64 -16.21 9.28
CA ARG A 127 12.05 -16.31 9.72
C ARG A 127 12.51 -15.09 10.50
N LEU A 128 11.91 -13.92 10.25
CA LEU A 128 12.14 -12.68 10.99
C LEU A 128 11.31 -12.59 12.28
N GLY A 129 10.55 -13.64 12.65
CA GLY A 129 9.71 -13.66 13.84
C GLY A 129 8.36 -12.97 13.69
N ILE A 130 7.98 -12.56 12.48
CA ILE A 130 6.69 -11.91 12.17
C ILE A 130 5.73 -12.98 11.64
N ARG A 131 4.68 -13.28 12.40
CA ARG A 131 3.66 -14.26 12.01
C ARG A 131 2.53 -13.55 11.28
N VAL A 132 2.45 -13.78 9.96
CA VAL A 132 1.42 -13.19 9.08
C VAL A 132 1.13 -14.18 7.96
N SER A 133 -0.13 -14.32 7.57
CA SER A 133 -0.51 -15.14 6.42
C SER A 133 -0.29 -14.38 5.10
N ASP A 134 -0.07 -15.14 4.03
CA ASP A 134 0.04 -14.62 2.65
C ASP A 134 -1.18 -13.79 2.25
N ASP A 135 -2.41 -14.20 2.58
CA ASP A 135 -3.61 -13.39 2.35
C ASP A 135 -3.56 -12.00 3.01
N THR A 136 -3.01 -11.93 4.23
CA THR A 136 -2.86 -10.64 4.93
C THR A 136 -1.82 -9.77 4.25
N ILE A 137 -0.75 -10.39 3.76
CA ILE A 137 0.32 -9.72 3.00
C ILE A 137 -0.24 -9.17 1.69
N LEU A 138 -0.97 -10.00 0.92
CA LEU A 138 -1.59 -9.58 -0.34
C LEU A 138 -2.62 -8.46 -0.13
N ARG A 139 -3.46 -8.55 0.91
CA ARG A 139 -4.39 -7.46 1.27
C ARG A 139 -3.68 -6.16 1.61
N GLN A 140 -2.50 -6.22 2.21
CA GLN A 140 -1.70 -5.03 2.49
C GLN A 140 -1.14 -4.43 1.20
N LEU A 141 -0.70 -5.26 0.27
CA LEU A 141 -0.25 -4.84 -1.05
C LEU A 141 -1.38 -4.15 -1.83
N LEU A 142 -2.57 -4.76 -1.89
CA LEU A 142 -3.73 -4.19 -2.56
C LEU A 142 -4.17 -2.83 -1.97
N ARG A 143 -4.06 -2.65 -0.66
CA ARG A 143 -4.34 -1.35 -0.03
C ARG A 143 -3.33 -0.27 -0.41
N ALA A 144 -2.07 -0.65 -0.59
CA ALA A 144 -1.03 0.27 -1.04
C ALA A 144 -1.15 0.62 -2.54
N ALA A 145 -1.69 -0.31 -3.34
CA ALA A 145 -1.88 -0.14 -4.79
C ALA A 145 -3.04 0.81 -5.18
N GLN A 146 -3.84 1.30 -4.24
CA GLN A 146 -4.94 2.24 -4.49
C GLN A 146 -4.47 3.69 -4.78
N VAL A 147 -3.20 3.89 -5.06
CA VAL A 147 -2.70 5.17 -5.56
C VAL A 147 -3.14 5.31 -7.01
N VAL A 148 -4.00 6.29 -7.30
CA VAL A 148 -4.34 6.65 -8.68
C VAL A 148 -3.04 7.01 -9.40
N PRO A 149 -2.65 6.29 -10.46
CA PRO A 149 -1.42 6.61 -11.17
C PRO A 149 -1.53 8.02 -11.76
N PRO A 150 -0.44 8.79 -11.77
CA PRO A 150 -0.46 10.10 -12.41
C PRO A 150 -0.76 9.95 -13.89
N ARG A 151 -1.43 10.96 -14.48
CA ARG A 151 -1.74 11.00 -15.91
C ARG A 151 -0.46 10.85 -16.73
N ALA A 152 -0.46 9.92 -17.68
CA ALA A 152 0.68 9.64 -18.55
C ALA A 152 0.39 10.14 -19.97
N ARG A 153 1.29 10.93 -20.53
CA ARG A 153 1.17 11.45 -21.91
C ARG A 153 1.84 10.53 -22.92
N ILE A 154 2.95 9.92 -22.55
CA ILE A 154 3.73 9.02 -23.41
C ILE A 154 3.69 7.63 -22.80
N ILE A 155 3.00 6.70 -23.47
CA ILE A 155 2.83 5.34 -22.97
C ILE A 155 3.46 4.29 -23.88
N GLY A 156 3.88 3.19 -23.26
CA GLY A 156 4.21 1.95 -23.95
C GLY A 156 3.10 0.93 -23.73
N ILE A 157 2.74 0.19 -24.77
CA ILE A 157 1.79 -0.91 -24.71
C ILE A 157 2.49 -2.17 -25.23
N ASP A 158 2.49 -3.23 -24.41
CA ASP A 158 3.12 -4.50 -24.75
C ASP A 158 2.32 -5.69 -24.19
N ASP A 159 2.61 -6.89 -24.69
CA ASP A 159 2.08 -8.15 -24.19
C ASP A 159 2.76 -8.53 -22.88
N TRP A 160 2.03 -9.06 -21.92
CA TRP A 160 2.61 -9.75 -20.79
C TRP A 160 1.93 -11.07 -20.52
N SER A 161 2.61 -12.02 -19.89
CA SER A 161 2.08 -13.36 -19.67
C SER A 161 2.17 -13.77 -18.20
N TRP A 162 1.04 -14.18 -17.62
CA TRP A 162 0.97 -14.76 -16.28
C TRP A 162 1.71 -16.09 -16.16
N ARG A 163 1.68 -16.88 -17.25
CA ARG A 163 2.40 -18.13 -17.38
C ARG A 163 2.94 -18.19 -18.80
N LYS A 164 4.24 -18.44 -18.91
CA LYS A 164 4.95 -18.55 -20.20
C LYS A 164 4.12 -19.35 -21.19
N SER A 165 3.74 -18.72 -22.32
CA SER A 165 2.98 -19.31 -23.44
C SER A 165 1.51 -19.70 -23.16
N GLN A 166 0.88 -19.18 -22.10
CA GLN A 166 -0.54 -19.47 -21.87
C GLN A 166 -1.32 -18.17 -21.63
N ASN A 167 -1.85 -17.57 -20.99
CA ASN A 167 -2.69 -16.38 -20.93
C ASN A 167 -1.86 -15.10 -21.07
N TYR A 168 -2.13 -14.34 -22.12
CA TYR A 168 -1.53 -13.04 -22.37
C TYR A 168 -2.50 -11.94 -21.95
N GLY A 169 -1.99 -10.95 -21.27
CA GLY A 169 -2.63 -9.67 -20.99
C GLY A 169 -1.88 -8.52 -21.64
N THR A 170 -2.31 -7.31 -21.37
CA THR A 170 -1.67 -6.08 -21.83
C THR A 170 -1.05 -5.35 -20.65
N ILE A 171 0.21 -4.94 -20.78
CA ILE A 171 0.88 -4.06 -19.83
C ILE A 171 0.97 -2.65 -20.41
N ILE A 172 0.65 -1.65 -19.58
CA ILE A 172 0.72 -0.25 -19.96
C ILE A 172 1.72 0.45 -19.06
N ILE A 173 2.68 1.12 -19.68
CA ILE A 173 3.84 1.70 -19.03
C ILE A 173 3.88 3.20 -19.34
N ASP A 174 4.05 4.03 -18.33
CA ASP A 174 4.47 5.42 -18.48
C ASP A 174 5.95 5.46 -18.86
N LEU A 175 6.26 5.88 -20.08
CA LEU A 175 7.62 5.90 -20.60
C LEU A 175 8.43 7.10 -20.09
N GLU A 176 7.79 8.18 -19.65
CA GLU A 176 8.46 9.31 -19.02
C GLU A 176 8.96 8.94 -17.61
N ARG A 177 8.14 8.25 -16.83
CA ARG A 177 8.44 7.81 -15.45
C ARG A 177 9.05 6.42 -15.36
N ARG A 178 9.03 5.65 -16.46
CA ARG A 178 9.46 4.24 -16.52
C ARG A 178 8.75 3.37 -15.48
N ALA A 179 7.45 3.55 -15.37
CA ALA A 179 6.62 2.87 -14.38
C ALA A 179 5.41 2.22 -15.04
N VAL A 180 5.06 1.03 -14.57
CA VAL A 180 3.80 0.37 -14.96
C VAL A 180 2.66 1.17 -14.36
N ILE A 181 1.68 1.56 -15.19
CA ILE A 181 0.51 2.32 -14.78
C ILE A 181 -0.76 1.49 -14.78
N ASP A 182 -0.82 0.47 -15.62
CA ASP A 182 -1.94 -0.48 -15.61
C ASP A 182 -1.56 -1.83 -16.23
N VAL A 183 -2.36 -2.85 -15.90
CA VAL A 183 -2.26 -4.18 -16.48
C VAL A 183 -3.67 -4.68 -16.79
N LEU A 184 -3.95 -4.96 -18.05
CA LEU A 184 -5.23 -5.49 -18.51
C LEU A 184 -5.19 -7.02 -18.55
N GLU A 185 -6.31 -7.65 -18.22
CA GLU A 185 -6.42 -9.12 -18.11
C GLU A 185 -6.26 -9.84 -19.45
N ASP A 186 -6.52 -9.14 -20.55
CA ASP A 186 -6.45 -9.65 -21.91
C ASP A 186 -5.67 -8.69 -22.83
N ARG A 187 -5.57 -9.05 -24.10
CA ARG A 187 -5.00 -8.22 -25.16
C ARG A 187 -6.01 -7.91 -26.27
N ASP A 188 -7.26 -7.87 -25.90
CA ASP A 188 -8.33 -7.59 -26.84
C ASP A 188 -8.38 -6.12 -27.25
N VAL A 189 -8.70 -5.91 -28.53
CA VAL A 189 -8.86 -4.56 -29.09
C VAL A 189 -9.87 -3.76 -28.30
N VAL A 190 -10.96 -4.38 -27.82
CA VAL A 190 -12.04 -3.71 -27.09
C VAL A 190 -11.53 -3.19 -25.76
N THR A 191 -10.89 -4.06 -24.97
CA THR A 191 -10.38 -3.70 -23.63
C THR A 191 -9.32 -2.59 -23.71
N CYS A 192 -8.39 -2.70 -24.66
CA CYS A 192 -7.37 -1.66 -24.88
C CYS A 192 -8.00 -0.34 -25.38
N THR A 193 -9.01 -0.39 -26.27
CA THR A 193 -9.72 0.78 -26.77
C THR A 193 -10.44 1.51 -25.63
N ASP A 194 -11.12 0.77 -24.77
CA ASP A 194 -11.86 1.34 -23.65
C ASP A 194 -10.93 1.93 -22.58
N TRP A 195 -9.76 1.32 -22.39
CA TRP A 195 -8.73 1.92 -21.54
C TRP A 195 -8.25 3.26 -22.12
N LEU A 196 -7.90 3.31 -23.40
CA LEU A 196 -7.42 4.52 -24.06
C LEU A 196 -8.46 5.65 -24.08
N ARG A 197 -9.74 5.34 -24.28
CA ARG A 197 -10.83 6.32 -24.18
C ARG A 197 -10.95 6.98 -22.82
N ARG A 198 -10.61 6.26 -21.76
CA ARG A 198 -10.59 6.80 -20.39
C ARG A 198 -9.37 7.64 -20.10
N HIS A 199 -8.36 7.64 -20.98
CA HIS A 199 -7.10 8.36 -20.86
C HIS A 199 -6.85 9.30 -22.06
N PRO A 200 -7.70 10.33 -22.24
CA PRO A 200 -7.60 11.25 -23.39
C PRO A 200 -6.31 12.11 -23.36
N GLU A 201 -5.61 12.14 -22.24
CA GLU A 201 -4.31 12.80 -22.08
C GLU A 201 -3.16 12.14 -22.80
N VAL A 202 -3.34 10.94 -23.35
CA VAL A 202 -2.30 10.19 -24.06
C VAL A 202 -2.03 10.87 -25.40
N GLU A 203 -0.80 11.29 -25.60
CA GLU A 203 -0.29 11.99 -26.79
C GLU A 203 0.54 11.06 -27.70
N VAL A 204 1.30 10.12 -27.10
CA VAL A 204 2.16 9.20 -27.86
C VAL A 204 1.99 7.78 -27.32
N ILE A 205 1.85 6.84 -28.24
CA ILE A 205 1.73 5.40 -27.95
C ILE A 205 2.86 4.64 -28.63
N SER A 206 3.83 4.19 -27.85
CA SER A 206 4.84 3.22 -28.29
C SER A 206 4.29 1.80 -28.19
N ARG A 207 4.35 1.02 -29.26
CA ARG A 207 3.82 -0.34 -29.32
C ARG A 207 4.68 -1.23 -30.22
N ASP A 208 4.53 -2.53 -30.03
CA ASP A 208 5.03 -3.49 -30.99
C ASP A 208 4.30 -3.37 -32.36
N ARG A 209 4.69 -4.17 -33.34
CA ARG A 209 4.03 -4.21 -34.66
C ARG A 209 2.69 -4.97 -34.63
N CYS A 210 2.21 -5.43 -33.48
CA CYS A 210 0.95 -6.14 -33.37
C CYS A 210 -0.23 -5.29 -33.88
N GLY A 211 -0.99 -5.82 -34.82
CA GLY A 211 -2.12 -5.13 -35.43
C GLY A 211 -3.24 -4.81 -34.43
N LEU A 212 -3.36 -5.57 -33.33
CA LEU A 212 -4.38 -5.40 -32.29
C LEU A 212 -4.21 -4.05 -31.59
N TYR A 213 -3.01 -3.75 -31.11
CA TYR A 213 -2.72 -2.46 -30.43
C TYR A 213 -2.82 -1.27 -31.38
N ALA A 214 -2.41 -1.44 -32.66
CA ALA A 214 -2.60 -0.42 -33.68
C ALA A 214 -4.10 -0.09 -33.90
N GLN A 215 -4.93 -1.11 -33.92
CA GLN A 215 -6.38 -0.94 -34.06
C GLN A 215 -7.01 -0.30 -32.83
N ALA A 216 -6.61 -0.74 -31.63
CA ALA A 216 -7.06 -0.17 -30.37
C ALA A 216 -6.70 1.31 -30.25
N ALA A 217 -5.45 1.67 -30.58
CA ALA A 217 -4.98 3.05 -30.55
C ALA A 217 -5.75 3.96 -31.51
N ARG A 218 -5.99 3.51 -32.75
CA ARG A 218 -6.81 4.28 -33.71
C ARG A 218 -8.24 4.52 -33.24
N LYS A 219 -8.84 3.58 -32.51
CA LYS A 219 -10.23 3.66 -32.05
C LYS A 219 -10.35 4.38 -30.69
N GLY A 220 -9.36 4.22 -29.83
CA GLY A 220 -9.40 4.67 -28.44
C GLY A 220 -8.73 6.02 -28.21
N ALA A 221 -7.65 6.31 -28.94
CA ALA A 221 -6.89 7.56 -28.84
C ALA A 221 -6.49 8.05 -30.24
N PRO A 222 -7.45 8.46 -31.11
CA PRO A 222 -7.16 8.87 -32.47
C PRO A 222 -6.25 10.11 -32.56
N GLN A 223 -6.16 10.90 -31.49
CA GLN A 223 -5.30 12.08 -31.37
C GLN A 223 -3.83 11.69 -31.11
N ALA A 224 -3.56 10.48 -30.62
CA ALA A 224 -2.24 10.07 -30.20
C ALA A 224 -1.37 9.62 -31.38
N GLU A 225 -0.10 10.05 -31.39
CA GLU A 225 0.88 9.57 -32.35
C GLU A 225 1.30 8.14 -32.01
N GLN A 226 1.30 7.25 -33.02
CA GLN A 226 1.72 5.86 -32.84
C GLN A 226 3.16 5.66 -33.31
N VAL A 227 4.01 5.17 -32.44
CA VAL A 227 5.42 4.89 -32.69
C VAL A 227 5.69 3.39 -32.57
N ALA A 228 6.43 2.82 -33.52
CA ALA A 228 6.87 1.45 -33.45
C ALA A 228 8.02 1.29 -32.43
N ASP A 229 7.96 0.28 -31.56
CA ASP A 229 9.04 0.01 -30.62
C ASP A 229 10.34 -0.36 -31.34
N ARG A 230 11.43 0.33 -30.96
CA ARG A 230 12.78 0.13 -31.52
C ARG A 230 13.30 -1.29 -31.35
N PHE A 231 13.00 -1.93 -30.23
CA PHE A 231 13.47 -3.29 -29.94
C PHE A 231 13.01 -4.28 -31.00
N HIS A 232 11.73 -4.24 -31.35
CA HIS A 232 11.16 -5.11 -32.37
C HIS A 232 11.65 -4.80 -33.79
N ILE A 233 12.00 -3.54 -34.06
CA ILE A 233 12.62 -3.17 -35.36
C ILE A 233 14.02 -3.79 -35.47
N VAL A 234 14.85 -3.66 -34.43
CA VAL A 234 16.23 -4.20 -34.41
C VAL A 234 16.24 -5.72 -34.42
N GLN A 235 15.32 -6.36 -33.70
CA GLN A 235 15.20 -7.81 -33.68
C GLN A 235 14.87 -8.39 -35.05
N ASN A 236 13.93 -7.78 -35.77
CA ASN A 236 13.55 -8.21 -37.11
C ASN A 236 14.68 -7.99 -38.14
N LEU A 237 15.47 -6.93 -38.00
CA LEU A 237 16.65 -6.70 -38.85
C LEU A 237 17.77 -7.74 -38.63
N ARG A 238 17.82 -8.38 -37.46
CA ARG A 238 18.78 -9.45 -37.17
C ARG A 238 18.34 -10.83 -37.68
N MET A 239 17.04 -11.00 -37.97
CA MET A 239 16.47 -12.25 -38.46
C MET A 239 16.26 -12.26 -39.98
N ALA A 240 16.47 -11.13 -40.65
CA ALA A 240 16.43 -10.97 -42.11
C ALA A 240 17.83 -11.08 -42.70
#